data_c2043e87be08229f34570213d317a1d6
#
_entry.id   c2043e87be08229f34570213d317a1d6
#
_cell.length_a   1.000
_cell.length_b   1.000
_cell.length_c   1.000
_cell.angle_alpha   90.00
_cell.angle_beta   90.00
_cell.angle_gamma   90.00
#
_symmetry.space_group_name_H-M   'P 1'
#
loop_
_entity.id
_entity.type
_entity.pdbx_description
1 polymer ?
#
loop_
_entity_poly.entity_id
_entity_poly.type
_entity_poly.pdbx_seq_one_letter_code
_entity_poly.pdbx_strand_id
1 'polypeptide(L)'
;IDQVMNEGRLGVAELKCREFLKKNPTHTYAMSQLSEIANRLGHFDDAELLLEKAVQFNPDDGELRMKYALVLRKKQKFAKTMEQVNILCDKYPDNLAYQAQKASEIMQNGQHEDAISLFDDILSKNPHNFSTFTSKGHALKTLGKTDDAIESYQSAYKIRPDHGEAFFSLANLKTYSFSNPEFMNMKEQIKRVDLSLRDKAYFHFALAQGYESNKQYDEAFFHLKNGNQIKRDQSKYSIERMDNELQAQIDVCNDEFFKNLDIGGNDTKDPIFILGLPRAGSTLIEQILASHSMIDGTLELPNILSLAQSLRGGDIYGKLGNYPKSMGSLSSDQRIDMGRKFIEDTQMHRGSAPMFTDKMPNNFRHIGLIH
;
A
#
# COMPACT_ATOMS: atom_id res chain seq x y z
N ILE A 1 20.39 19.26 -3.31
CA ILE A 1 19.69 18.13 -2.66
C ILE A 1 19.10 17.23 -3.74
N ASP A 2 18.28 17.76 -4.65
CA ASP A 2 17.57 16.99 -5.69
C ASP A 2 18.52 16.20 -6.58
N GLN A 3 19.62 16.79 -7.03
CA GLN A 3 20.61 16.08 -7.82
C GLN A 3 21.16 14.86 -7.05
N VAL A 4 21.50 15.02 -5.77
CA VAL A 4 22.05 13.94 -4.93
C VAL A 4 21.01 12.84 -4.67
N MET A 5 19.74 13.22 -4.54
CA MET A 5 18.62 12.27 -4.41
C MET A 5 18.41 11.48 -5.71
N ASN A 6 18.52 12.12 -6.86
CA ASN A 6 18.39 11.48 -8.17
C ASN A 6 19.57 10.52 -8.47
N GLU A 7 20.74 10.81 -7.93
CA GLU A 7 21.91 9.91 -7.96
C GLU A 7 21.79 8.71 -7.00
N GLY A 8 20.68 8.63 -6.23
CA GLY A 8 20.45 7.55 -5.25
C GLY A 8 21.26 7.69 -3.95
N ARG A 9 21.96 8.78 -3.74
CA ARG A 9 22.83 9.04 -2.58
C ARG A 9 22.04 9.61 -1.42
N LEU A 10 21.04 8.85 -0.94
CA LEU A 10 20.05 9.32 0.04
C LEU A 10 20.67 9.77 1.37
N GLY A 11 21.70 9.08 1.89
CA GLY A 11 22.34 9.46 3.15
C GLY A 11 23.06 10.82 3.08
N VAL A 12 23.66 11.14 1.91
CA VAL A 12 24.30 12.44 1.71
C VAL A 12 23.24 13.55 1.58
N ALA A 13 22.14 13.26 0.89
CA ALA A 13 21.03 14.19 0.75
C ALA A 13 20.40 14.52 2.12
N GLU A 14 20.20 13.49 2.95
CA GLU A 14 19.68 13.64 4.31
C GLU A 14 20.57 14.55 5.16
N LEU A 15 21.88 14.27 5.20
CA LEU A 15 22.81 15.08 5.98
C LEU A 15 22.73 16.56 5.58
N LYS A 16 22.72 16.82 4.26
CA LYS A 16 22.58 18.19 3.74
C LYS A 16 21.23 18.82 4.13
N CYS A 17 20.13 18.08 4.09
CA CYS A 17 18.82 18.59 4.53
C CYS A 17 18.83 18.93 6.02
N ARG A 18 19.37 18.05 6.86
CA ARG A 18 19.44 18.25 8.31
C ARG A 18 20.33 19.46 8.67
N GLU A 19 21.49 19.60 8.04
CA GLU A 19 22.37 20.75 8.24
C GLU A 19 21.70 22.08 7.81
N PHE A 20 21.00 22.05 6.69
CA PHE A 20 20.27 23.22 6.22
C PHE A 20 19.12 23.58 7.17
N LEU A 21 18.35 22.61 7.64
CA LEU A 21 17.23 22.82 8.57
C LEU A 21 17.68 23.29 9.96
N LYS A 22 18.89 22.93 10.41
CA LYS A 22 19.45 23.53 11.64
C LYS A 22 19.57 25.06 11.56
N LYS A 23 19.85 25.58 10.38
CA LYS A 23 19.98 27.02 10.15
C LYS A 23 18.66 27.68 9.73
N ASN A 24 17.77 26.91 9.14
CA ASN A 24 16.50 27.36 8.58
C ASN A 24 15.35 26.42 9.01
N PRO A 25 14.96 26.42 10.29
CA PRO A 25 14.10 25.40 10.87
C PRO A 25 12.65 25.40 10.34
N THR A 26 12.21 26.45 9.67
CA THR A 26 10.86 26.57 9.09
C THR A 26 10.82 26.42 7.57
N HIS A 27 11.94 26.02 6.96
CA HIS A 27 12.03 25.93 5.50
C HIS A 27 11.30 24.69 4.97
N THR A 28 10.07 24.87 4.51
CA THR A 28 9.13 23.81 4.15
C THR A 28 9.60 22.89 3.02
N TYR A 29 10.29 23.45 2.00
CA TYR A 29 10.86 22.64 0.92
C TYR A 29 11.93 21.67 1.43
N ALA A 30 12.82 22.09 2.32
CA ALA A 30 13.83 21.21 2.90
C ALA A 30 13.21 20.14 3.79
N MET A 31 12.14 20.47 4.53
CA MET A 31 11.33 19.47 5.26
C MET A 31 10.70 18.46 4.32
N SER A 32 10.12 18.91 3.20
CA SER A 32 9.55 18.05 2.18
C SER A 32 10.57 17.09 1.57
N GLN A 33 11.77 17.58 1.25
CA GLN A 33 12.85 16.72 0.73
C GLN A 33 13.33 15.71 1.76
N LEU A 34 13.48 16.12 3.02
CA LEU A 34 13.87 15.22 4.09
C LEU A 34 12.77 14.16 4.35
N SER A 35 11.50 14.55 4.26
CA SER A 35 10.38 13.60 4.35
C SER A 35 10.35 12.59 3.21
N GLU A 36 10.69 13.03 1.99
CA GLU A 36 10.79 12.11 0.85
C GLU A 36 11.92 11.10 1.03
N ILE A 37 13.06 11.53 1.57
CA ILE A 37 14.16 10.63 1.91
C ILE A 37 13.71 9.64 2.98
N ALA A 38 13.08 10.10 4.06
CA ALA A 38 12.54 9.27 5.12
C ALA A 38 11.52 8.25 4.58
N ASN A 39 10.64 8.70 3.69
CA ASN A 39 9.63 7.86 3.02
C ASN A 39 10.27 6.75 2.16
N ARG A 40 11.34 7.07 1.39
CA ARG A 40 12.10 6.07 0.60
C ARG A 40 12.84 5.06 1.46
N LEU A 41 13.25 5.46 2.65
CA LEU A 41 13.92 4.61 3.62
C LEU A 41 12.95 3.82 4.50
N GLY A 42 11.64 4.09 4.42
CA GLY A 42 10.62 3.42 5.22
C GLY A 42 10.40 4.05 6.61
N HIS A 43 10.99 5.21 6.88
CA HIS A 43 10.82 5.97 8.14
C HIS A 43 9.57 6.85 8.06
N PHE A 44 8.40 6.21 8.02
CA PHE A 44 7.14 6.92 7.78
C PHE A 44 6.73 7.84 8.94
N ASP A 45 7.16 7.57 10.18
CA ASP A 45 6.91 8.43 11.33
C ASP A 45 7.63 9.77 11.20
N ASP A 46 8.91 9.74 10.80
CA ASP A 46 9.69 10.95 10.55
C ASP A 46 9.13 11.73 9.35
N ALA A 47 8.73 11.01 8.29
CA ALA A 47 8.13 11.63 7.13
C ALA A 47 6.81 12.34 7.47
N GLU A 48 5.95 11.71 8.28
CA GLU A 48 4.70 12.30 8.77
C GLU A 48 4.98 13.57 9.58
N LEU A 49 5.86 13.49 10.58
CA LEU A 49 6.19 14.63 11.45
C LEU A 49 6.74 15.83 10.67
N LEU A 50 7.61 15.55 9.70
CA LEU A 50 8.20 16.60 8.86
C LEU A 50 7.15 17.27 7.98
N LEU A 51 6.25 16.51 7.37
CA LEU A 51 5.20 17.05 6.51
C LEU A 51 4.09 17.73 7.30
N GLU A 52 3.72 17.21 8.46
CA GLU A 52 2.79 17.89 9.37
C GLU A 52 3.28 19.29 9.72
N LYS A 53 4.55 19.43 10.13
CA LYS A 53 5.16 20.72 10.40
C LYS A 53 5.26 21.60 9.16
N ALA A 54 5.65 21.03 8.01
CA ALA A 54 5.75 21.78 6.77
C ALA A 54 4.39 22.38 6.36
N VAL A 55 3.30 21.60 6.48
CA VAL A 55 1.94 22.07 6.22
C VAL A 55 1.48 23.12 7.24
N GLN A 56 1.91 23.04 8.51
CA GLN A 56 1.65 24.09 9.51
C GLN A 56 2.35 25.40 9.15
N PHE A 57 3.58 25.37 8.65
CA PHE A 57 4.32 26.58 8.23
C PHE A 57 3.85 27.15 6.89
N ASN A 58 3.35 26.32 6.00
CA ASN A 58 2.79 26.74 4.71
C ASN A 58 1.48 26.00 4.41
N PRO A 59 0.36 26.40 5.06
CA PRO A 59 -0.92 25.71 4.93
C PRO A 59 -1.55 25.85 3.53
N ASP A 60 -1.05 26.80 2.73
CA ASP A 60 -1.55 27.08 1.40
C ASP A 60 -0.87 26.29 0.29
N ASP A 61 0.17 25.55 0.61
CA ASP A 61 0.89 24.72 -0.34
C ASP A 61 0.16 23.37 -0.54
N GLY A 62 -0.57 23.27 -1.65
CA GLY A 62 -1.32 22.06 -2.01
C GLY A 62 -0.43 20.87 -2.28
N GLU A 63 0.79 21.07 -2.80
CA GLU A 63 1.72 19.98 -3.07
C GLU A 63 2.25 19.35 -1.76
N LEU A 64 2.62 20.19 -0.79
CA LEU A 64 3.01 19.74 0.54
C LEU A 64 1.90 18.94 1.22
N ARG A 65 0.67 19.46 1.16
CA ARG A 65 -0.49 18.81 1.75
C ARG A 65 -0.80 17.48 1.07
N MET A 66 -0.65 17.40 -0.26
CA MET A 66 -0.80 16.13 -0.98
C MET A 66 0.27 15.12 -0.55
N LYS A 67 1.53 15.51 -0.44
CA LYS A 67 2.61 14.65 0.07
C LYS A 67 2.30 14.16 1.48
N TYR A 68 1.76 15.03 2.33
CA TYR A 68 1.32 14.66 3.69
C TYR A 68 0.21 13.63 3.65
N ALA A 69 -0.83 13.84 2.85
CA ALA A 69 -1.91 12.88 2.67
C ALA A 69 -1.39 11.50 2.19
N LEU A 70 -0.45 11.46 1.25
CA LEU A 70 0.14 10.22 0.74
C LEU A 70 0.96 9.46 1.81
N VAL A 71 1.65 10.18 2.70
CA VAL A 71 2.38 9.53 3.83
C VAL A 71 1.39 9.02 4.88
N LEU A 72 0.36 9.79 5.21
CA LEU A 72 -0.73 9.34 6.09
C LEU A 72 -1.40 8.07 5.56
N ARG A 73 -1.67 8.01 4.25
CA ARG A 73 -2.21 6.83 3.57
C ARG A 73 -1.29 5.61 3.71
N LYS A 74 0.03 5.79 3.51
CA LYS A 74 0.99 4.69 3.71
C LYS A 74 1.01 4.19 5.14
N LYS A 75 0.73 5.06 6.10
CA LYS A 75 0.58 4.72 7.52
C LYS A 75 -0.83 4.25 7.88
N GLN A 76 -1.71 4.06 6.91
CA GLN A 76 -3.09 3.61 7.08
C GLN A 76 -3.95 4.56 7.96
N LYS A 77 -3.57 5.83 8.06
CA LYS A 77 -4.32 6.85 8.80
C LYS A 77 -5.42 7.44 7.90
N PHE A 78 -6.36 6.60 7.48
CA PHE A 78 -7.34 6.94 6.45
C PHE A 78 -8.20 8.16 6.79
N ALA A 79 -8.67 8.29 8.03
CA ALA A 79 -9.45 9.45 8.47
C ALA A 79 -8.67 10.77 8.28
N LYS A 80 -7.41 10.80 8.75
CA LYS A 80 -6.54 11.97 8.55
C LYS A 80 -6.19 12.19 7.08
N THR A 81 -5.99 11.13 6.30
CA THR A 81 -5.77 11.23 4.85
C THR A 81 -6.94 11.91 4.18
N MET A 82 -8.17 11.46 4.47
CA MET A 82 -9.40 12.03 3.90
C MET A 82 -9.59 13.49 4.30
N GLU A 83 -9.28 13.85 5.55
CA GLU A 83 -9.30 15.24 6.01
C GLU A 83 -8.38 16.13 5.13
N GLN A 84 -7.12 15.73 4.92
CA GLN A 84 -6.18 16.50 4.11
C GLN A 84 -6.60 16.61 2.65
N VAL A 85 -7.14 15.53 2.10
CA VAL A 85 -7.64 15.50 0.71
C VAL A 85 -8.90 16.34 0.55
N ASN A 86 -9.81 16.37 1.52
CA ASN A 86 -10.97 17.25 1.50
C ASN A 86 -10.55 18.74 1.51
N ILE A 87 -9.61 19.11 2.38
CA ILE A 87 -9.06 20.50 2.39
C ILE A 87 -8.48 20.88 1.02
N LEU A 88 -7.79 19.94 0.34
CA LEU A 88 -7.27 20.17 -1.01
C LEU A 88 -8.39 20.40 -2.04
N CYS A 89 -9.42 19.55 -2.02
CA CYS A 89 -10.54 19.67 -2.96
C CYS A 89 -11.38 20.93 -2.72
N ASP A 90 -11.58 21.32 -1.46
CA ASP A 90 -12.32 22.52 -1.11
C ASP A 90 -11.58 23.79 -1.54
N LYS A 91 -10.25 23.79 -1.38
CA LYS A 91 -9.41 24.94 -1.75
C LYS A 91 -9.12 25.03 -3.25
N TYR A 92 -9.03 23.88 -3.92
CA TYR A 92 -8.68 23.76 -5.34
C TYR A 92 -9.72 22.89 -6.07
N PRO A 93 -11.00 23.34 -6.18
CA PRO A 93 -12.10 22.53 -6.69
C PRO A 93 -11.93 22.10 -8.16
N ASP A 94 -11.17 22.85 -8.96
CA ASP A 94 -10.91 22.55 -10.35
C ASP A 94 -9.69 21.63 -10.57
N ASN A 95 -8.97 21.29 -9.50
CA ASN A 95 -7.81 20.41 -9.62
C ASN A 95 -8.22 18.96 -9.68
N LEU A 96 -8.29 18.42 -10.90
CA LEU A 96 -8.71 17.04 -11.17
C LEU A 96 -7.78 15.98 -10.53
N ALA A 97 -6.51 16.31 -10.27
CA ALA A 97 -5.60 15.37 -9.59
C ALA A 97 -5.98 15.20 -8.11
N TYR A 98 -6.41 16.27 -7.44
CA TYR A 98 -6.90 16.20 -6.07
C TYR A 98 -8.24 15.48 -5.98
N GLN A 99 -9.15 15.73 -6.94
CA GLN A 99 -10.40 15.00 -7.05
C GLN A 99 -10.18 13.50 -7.30
N ALA A 100 -9.22 13.14 -8.16
CA ALA A 100 -8.86 11.75 -8.41
C ALA A 100 -8.26 11.06 -7.17
N GLN A 101 -7.47 11.78 -6.37
CA GLN A 101 -7.01 11.28 -5.09
C GLN A 101 -8.17 11.05 -4.13
N LYS A 102 -9.11 11.99 -4.04
CA LYS A 102 -10.33 11.85 -3.21
C LYS A 102 -11.12 10.62 -3.61
N ALA A 103 -11.38 10.42 -4.91
CA ALA A 103 -12.07 9.25 -5.42
C ALA A 103 -11.34 7.94 -5.06
N SER A 104 -10.00 7.95 -5.12
CA SER A 104 -9.18 6.81 -4.74
C SER A 104 -9.28 6.50 -3.24
N GLU A 105 -9.34 7.49 -2.36
CA GLU A 105 -9.53 7.29 -0.91
C GLU A 105 -10.94 6.76 -0.60
N ILE A 106 -11.97 7.32 -1.25
CA ILE A 106 -13.36 6.84 -1.12
C ILE A 106 -13.47 5.37 -1.54
N MET A 107 -12.84 5.00 -2.67
CA MET A 107 -12.78 3.62 -3.16
C MET A 107 -12.08 2.69 -2.16
N GLN A 108 -10.96 3.11 -1.55
CA GLN A 108 -10.22 2.34 -0.55
C GLN A 108 -11.03 2.09 0.73
N ASN A 109 -11.94 3.00 1.06
CA ASN A 109 -12.88 2.86 2.17
C ASN A 109 -14.11 2.01 1.82
N GLY A 110 -14.13 1.35 0.65
CA GLY A 110 -15.20 0.46 0.23
C GLY A 110 -16.42 1.15 -0.40
N GLN A 111 -16.41 2.48 -0.51
CA GLN A 111 -17.51 3.27 -1.11
C GLN A 111 -17.33 3.36 -2.64
N HIS A 112 -17.48 2.21 -3.31
CA HIS A 112 -17.13 2.09 -4.72
C HIS A 112 -18.06 2.87 -5.65
N GLU A 113 -19.36 2.95 -5.36
CA GLU A 113 -20.34 3.70 -6.14
C GLU A 113 -20.04 5.21 -6.11
N ASP A 114 -19.74 5.75 -4.93
CA ASP A 114 -19.40 7.17 -4.77
C ASP A 114 -18.09 7.50 -5.51
N ALA A 115 -17.12 6.59 -5.45
CA ALA A 115 -15.87 6.74 -6.17
C ALA A 115 -16.09 6.74 -7.69
N ILE A 116 -16.95 5.85 -8.23
CA ILE A 116 -17.29 5.79 -9.65
C ILE A 116 -17.93 7.11 -10.10
N SER A 117 -18.90 7.63 -9.33
CA SER A 117 -19.53 8.92 -9.63
C SER A 117 -18.49 10.04 -9.75
N LEU A 118 -17.54 10.10 -8.82
CA LEU A 118 -16.49 11.12 -8.86
C LEU A 118 -15.51 10.90 -10.02
N PHE A 119 -15.19 9.64 -10.38
CA PHE A 119 -14.39 9.34 -11.56
C PHE A 119 -15.12 9.78 -12.85
N ASP A 120 -16.44 9.61 -12.93
CA ASP A 120 -17.24 10.07 -14.08
C ASP A 120 -17.23 11.58 -14.21
N ASP A 121 -17.34 12.31 -13.10
CA ASP A 121 -17.22 13.78 -13.08
C ASP A 121 -15.85 14.24 -13.59
N ILE A 122 -14.77 13.56 -13.17
CA ILE A 122 -13.41 13.85 -13.64
C ILE A 122 -13.28 13.57 -15.14
N LEU A 123 -13.80 12.43 -15.60
CA LEU A 123 -13.73 12.04 -17.02
C LEU A 123 -14.59 12.93 -17.92
N SER A 124 -15.69 13.49 -17.41
CA SER A 124 -16.50 14.47 -18.14
C SER A 124 -15.71 15.75 -18.45
N LYS A 125 -14.81 16.15 -17.54
CA LYS A 125 -13.94 17.33 -17.67
C LYS A 125 -12.62 17.02 -18.41
N ASN A 126 -12.11 15.80 -18.29
CA ASN A 126 -10.89 15.32 -18.95
C ASN A 126 -11.06 13.91 -19.52
N PRO A 127 -11.65 13.77 -20.71
CA PRO A 127 -11.92 12.48 -21.36
C PRO A 127 -10.67 11.67 -21.74
N HIS A 128 -9.49 12.28 -21.69
CA HIS A 128 -8.22 11.63 -22.03
C HIS A 128 -7.41 11.19 -20.80
N ASN A 129 -8.01 11.16 -19.62
CA ASN A 129 -7.33 10.71 -18.40
C ASN A 129 -7.36 9.18 -18.28
N PHE A 130 -6.37 8.51 -18.87
CA PHE A 130 -6.25 7.05 -18.86
C PHE A 130 -6.16 6.46 -17.44
N SER A 131 -5.53 7.15 -16.50
CA SER A 131 -5.38 6.63 -15.13
C SER A 131 -6.71 6.65 -14.36
N THR A 132 -7.56 7.64 -14.60
CA THR A 132 -8.91 7.69 -14.03
C THR A 132 -9.78 6.56 -14.59
N PHE A 133 -9.69 6.25 -15.90
CA PHE A 133 -10.35 5.08 -16.46
C PHE A 133 -9.89 3.78 -15.81
N THR A 134 -8.60 3.62 -15.57
CA THR A 134 -8.07 2.43 -14.89
C THR A 134 -8.63 2.30 -13.48
N SER A 135 -8.63 3.39 -12.70
CA SER A 135 -9.19 3.41 -11.34
C SER A 135 -10.69 3.14 -11.31
N LYS A 136 -11.45 3.73 -12.25
CA LYS A 136 -12.88 3.43 -12.44
C LYS A 136 -13.11 1.95 -12.73
N GLY A 137 -12.30 1.37 -13.63
CA GLY A 137 -12.34 -0.05 -13.94
C GLY A 137 -12.11 -0.94 -12.70
N HIS A 138 -11.21 -0.55 -11.81
CA HIS A 138 -10.99 -1.27 -10.55
C HIS A 138 -12.21 -1.22 -9.62
N ALA A 139 -12.84 -0.06 -9.47
CA ALA A 139 -14.06 0.09 -8.69
C ALA A 139 -15.22 -0.75 -9.26
N LEU A 140 -15.44 -0.68 -10.58
CA LEU A 140 -16.46 -1.45 -11.29
C LEU A 140 -16.25 -2.96 -11.14
N LYS A 141 -15.00 -3.42 -11.30
CA LYS A 141 -14.64 -4.83 -11.09
C LYS A 141 -14.99 -5.30 -9.67
N THR A 142 -14.71 -4.48 -8.66
CA THR A 142 -15.02 -4.83 -7.26
C THR A 142 -16.52 -4.95 -7.01
N LEU A 143 -17.33 -4.15 -7.69
CA LEU A 143 -18.80 -4.26 -7.67
C LEU A 143 -19.37 -5.39 -8.55
N GLY A 144 -18.52 -6.18 -9.22
CA GLY A 144 -18.95 -7.24 -10.12
C GLY A 144 -19.49 -6.75 -11.49
N LYS A 145 -19.37 -5.44 -11.79
CA LYS A 145 -19.77 -4.84 -13.07
C LYS A 145 -18.68 -5.08 -14.11
N THR A 146 -18.55 -6.34 -14.53
CA THR A 146 -17.40 -6.82 -15.32
C THR A 146 -17.33 -6.16 -16.68
N ASP A 147 -18.46 -6.02 -17.39
CA ASP A 147 -18.49 -5.44 -18.75
C ASP A 147 -18.10 -3.96 -18.74
N ASP A 148 -18.62 -3.19 -17.78
CA ASP A 148 -18.27 -1.78 -17.59
C ASP A 148 -16.78 -1.62 -17.22
N ALA A 149 -16.24 -2.57 -16.43
CA ALA A 149 -14.81 -2.58 -16.08
C ALA A 149 -13.93 -2.84 -17.31
N ILE A 150 -14.32 -3.78 -18.18
CA ILE A 150 -13.65 -4.04 -19.47
C ILE A 150 -13.63 -2.77 -20.32
N GLU A 151 -14.76 -2.11 -20.47
CA GLU A 151 -14.89 -0.88 -21.27
C GLU A 151 -13.98 0.24 -20.74
N SER A 152 -13.91 0.37 -19.42
CA SER A 152 -13.03 1.34 -18.75
C SER A 152 -11.55 1.03 -19.00
N TYR A 153 -11.11 -0.21 -18.84
CA TYR A 153 -9.72 -0.59 -19.13
C TYR A 153 -9.37 -0.46 -20.61
N GLN A 154 -10.31 -0.77 -21.51
CA GLN A 154 -10.14 -0.57 -22.95
C GLN A 154 -9.97 0.91 -23.30
N SER A 155 -10.76 1.78 -22.67
CA SER A 155 -10.64 3.23 -22.83
C SER A 155 -9.27 3.73 -22.36
N ALA A 156 -8.76 3.21 -21.24
CA ALA A 156 -7.44 3.55 -20.74
C ALA A 156 -6.32 3.21 -21.74
N TYR A 157 -6.26 1.99 -22.27
CA TYR A 157 -5.19 1.63 -23.21
C TYR A 157 -5.38 2.22 -24.63
N LYS A 158 -6.61 2.55 -25.06
CA LYS A 158 -6.83 3.27 -26.32
C LYS A 158 -6.23 4.68 -26.26
N ILE A 159 -6.32 5.34 -25.08
CA ILE A 159 -5.70 6.64 -24.85
C ILE A 159 -4.19 6.51 -24.73
N ARG A 160 -3.74 5.50 -24.00
CA ARG A 160 -2.31 5.25 -23.73
C ARG A 160 -1.94 3.79 -23.98
N PRO A 161 -1.52 3.45 -25.21
CA PRO A 161 -1.25 2.06 -25.62
C PRO A 161 -0.11 1.38 -24.85
N ASP A 162 0.81 2.14 -24.25
CA ASP A 162 1.90 1.64 -23.41
C ASP A 162 1.54 1.54 -21.92
N HIS A 163 0.25 1.70 -21.55
CA HIS A 163 -0.24 1.55 -20.20
C HIS A 163 -0.48 0.06 -19.86
N GLY A 164 0.57 -0.62 -19.40
CA GLY A 164 0.55 -2.06 -19.12
C GLY A 164 -0.47 -2.47 -18.05
N GLU A 165 -0.78 -1.58 -17.09
CA GLU A 165 -1.73 -1.87 -16.01
C GLU A 165 -3.15 -2.15 -16.54
N ALA A 166 -3.58 -1.47 -17.59
CA ALA A 166 -4.89 -1.72 -18.20
C ALA A 166 -4.98 -3.14 -18.77
N PHE A 167 -3.95 -3.58 -19.51
CA PHE A 167 -3.89 -4.94 -20.06
C PHE A 167 -3.79 -6.00 -18.96
N PHE A 168 -2.97 -5.76 -17.93
CA PHE A 168 -2.89 -6.66 -16.79
C PHE A 168 -4.23 -6.78 -16.04
N SER A 169 -4.96 -5.68 -15.91
CA SER A 169 -6.27 -5.66 -15.27
C SER A 169 -7.31 -6.45 -16.06
N LEU A 170 -7.30 -6.35 -17.39
CA LEU A 170 -8.11 -7.18 -18.28
C LEU A 170 -7.77 -8.67 -18.13
N ALA A 171 -6.48 -9.02 -18.15
CA ALA A 171 -6.02 -10.39 -17.93
C ALA A 171 -6.50 -10.97 -16.58
N ASN A 172 -6.50 -10.16 -15.52
CA ASN A 172 -6.96 -10.56 -14.19
C ASN A 172 -8.47 -10.77 -14.05
N LEU A 173 -9.27 -10.40 -15.04
CA LEU A 173 -10.69 -10.77 -15.08
C LEU A 173 -10.87 -12.26 -15.38
N LYS A 174 -9.87 -12.94 -15.94
CA LYS A 174 -9.83 -14.35 -16.33
C LYS A 174 -10.86 -14.78 -17.38
N THR A 175 -11.90 -13.99 -17.56
CA THR A 175 -12.96 -14.20 -18.58
C THR A 175 -12.69 -13.40 -19.85
N TYR A 176 -11.74 -12.48 -19.83
CA TYR A 176 -11.39 -11.65 -20.96
C TYR A 176 -10.45 -12.40 -21.92
N SER A 177 -10.82 -12.40 -23.20
CA SER A 177 -9.98 -12.96 -24.27
C SER A 177 -9.43 -11.82 -25.12
N PHE A 178 -8.11 -11.73 -25.17
CA PHE A 178 -7.44 -10.72 -25.98
C PHE A 178 -7.60 -10.97 -27.48
N SER A 179 -7.91 -9.91 -28.22
CA SER A 179 -7.92 -9.92 -29.67
C SER A 179 -6.49 -9.93 -30.27
N ASN A 180 -6.37 -10.32 -31.54
CA ASN A 180 -5.07 -10.27 -32.23
C ASN A 180 -4.41 -8.88 -32.22
N PRO A 181 -5.12 -7.76 -32.45
CA PRO A 181 -4.55 -6.43 -32.35
C PRO A 181 -3.99 -6.10 -30.96
N GLU A 182 -4.67 -6.51 -29.89
CA GLU A 182 -4.21 -6.32 -28.50
C GLU A 182 -2.93 -7.14 -28.23
N PHE A 183 -2.87 -8.40 -28.69
CA PHE A 183 -1.67 -9.21 -28.62
C PHE A 183 -0.50 -8.55 -29.35
N MET A 184 -0.71 -8.04 -30.56
CA MET A 184 0.34 -7.39 -31.32
C MET A 184 0.83 -6.13 -30.64
N ASN A 185 -0.10 -5.29 -30.11
CA ASN A 185 0.27 -4.11 -29.33
C ASN A 185 1.15 -4.48 -28.13
N MET A 186 0.73 -5.43 -27.31
CA MET A 186 1.51 -5.84 -26.13
C MET A 186 2.93 -6.32 -26.52
N LYS A 187 3.06 -7.10 -27.61
CA LYS A 187 4.34 -7.57 -28.12
C LYS A 187 5.26 -6.45 -28.63
N GLU A 188 4.69 -5.40 -29.18
CA GLU A 188 5.44 -4.23 -29.62
C GLU A 188 5.89 -3.39 -28.42
N GLN A 189 5.01 -3.15 -27.47
CA GLN A 189 5.33 -2.34 -26.30
C GLN A 189 6.49 -2.93 -25.48
N ILE A 190 6.53 -4.25 -25.26
CA ILE A 190 7.63 -4.86 -24.48
C ILE A 190 9.01 -4.73 -25.10
N LYS A 191 9.09 -4.43 -26.42
CA LYS A 191 10.38 -4.23 -27.14
C LYS A 191 10.94 -2.83 -26.93
N ARG A 192 10.11 -1.88 -26.48
CA ARG A 192 10.53 -0.50 -26.29
C ARG A 192 11.53 -0.37 -25.15
N VAL A 193 12.57 0.42 -25.37
CA VAL A 193 13.63 0.69 -24.39
C VAL A 193 13.16 1.68 -23.32
N ASP A 194 12.29 2.60 -23.71
CA ASP A 194 11.74 3.67 -22.85
C ASP A 194 10.52 3.25 -22.01
N LEU A 195 10.06 1.99 -22.19
CA LEU A 195 8.94 1.47 -21.39
C LEU A 195 9.36 1.28 -19.92
N SER A 196 8.51 1.74 -19.00
CA SER A 196 8.76 1.54 -17.58
C SER A 196 8.85 0.05 -17.23
N LEU A 197 9.72 -0.31 -16.28
CA LEU A 197 9.83 -1.70 -15.82
C LEU A 197 8.52 -2.22 -15.24
N ARG A 198 7.71 -1.35 -14.66
CA ARG A 198 6.38 -1.67 -14.14
C ARG A 198 5.44 -2.09 -15.27
N ASP A 199 5.31 -1.26 -16.31
CA ASP A 199 4.44 -1.56 -17.45
C ASP A 199 4.95 -2.77 -18.22
N LYS A 200 6.27 -2.91 -18.35
CA LYS A 200 6.88 -4.10 -18.98
C LYS A 200 6.52 -5.40 -18.25
N ALA A 201 6.57 -5.40 -16.92
CA ALA A 201 6.13 -6.56 -16.13
C ALA A 201 4.63 -6.84 -16.32
N TYR A 202 3.79 -5.81 -16.34
CA TYR A 202 2.36 -5.96 -16.58
C TYR A 202 2.04 -6.53 -17.97
N PHE A 203 2.71 -6.08 -19.02
CA PHE A 203 2.55 -6.67 -20.35
C PHE A 203 2.99 -8.13 -20.40
N HIS A 204 4.07 -8.48 -19.72
CA HIS A 204 4.48 -9.87 -19.64
C HIS A 204 3.41 -10.74 -18.96
N PHE A 205 2.80 -10.29 -17.87
CA PHE A 205 1.73 -11.05 -17.20
C PHE A 205 0.45 -11.12 -18.04
N ALA A 206 0.09 -10.04 -18.74
CA ALA A 206 -1.08 -10.04 -19.63
C ALA A 206 -0.87 -10.99 -20.82
N LEU A 207 0.30 -10.96 -21.45
CA LEU A 207 0.67 -11.90 -22.53
C LEU A 207 0.65 -13.35 -22.02
N ALA A 208 1.19 -13.61 -20.83
CA ALA A 208 1.18 -14.94 -20.25
C ALA A 208 -0.24 -15.49 -20.13
N GLN A 209 -1.16 -14.72 -19.57
CA GLN A 209 -2.57 -15.10 -19.45
C GLN A 209 -3.22 -15.35 -20.82
N GLY A 210 -2.93 -14.49 -21.78
CA GLY A 210 -3.47 -14.65 -23.14
C GLY A 210 -2.93 -15.90 -23.84
N TYR A 211 -1.64 -16.21 -23.70
CA TYR A 211 -1.05 -17.45 -24.24
C TYR A 211 -1.59 -18.70 -23.52
N GLU A 212 -1.76 -18.64 -22.20
CA GLU A 212 -2.36 -19.73 -21.42
C GLU A 212 -3.80 -20.02 -21.88
N SER A 213 -4.61 -18.99 -22.10
CA SER A 213 -5.96 -19.13 -22.62
C SER A 213 -6.01 -19.79 -24.01
N ASN A 214 -4.97 -19.61 -24.81
CA ASN A 214 -4.77 -20.23 -26.11
C ASN A 214 -4.04 -21.57 -26.04
N LYS A 215 -3.80 -22.11 -24.84
CA LYS A 215 -3.08 -23.38 -24.58
C LYS A 215 -1.63 -23.39 -25.10
N GLN A 216 -1.02 -22.23 -25.27
CA GLN A 216 0.37 -22.03 -25.67
C GLN A 216 1.23 -21.88 -24.40
N TYR A 217 1.46 -23.00 -23.70
CA TYR A 217 2.01 -23.00 -22.35
C TYR A 217 3.50 -22.61 -22.29
N ASP A 218 4.27 -22.92 -23.32
CA ASP A 218 5.70 -22.55 -23.37
C ASP A 218 5.87 -21.04 -23.47
N GLU A 219 5.10 -20.38 -24.31
CA GLU A 219 5.07 -18.91 -24.43
C GLU A 219 4.52 -18.26 -23.17
N ALA A 220 3.47 -18.85 -22.58
CA ALA A 220 2.94 -18.38 -21.31
C ALA A 220 4.01 -18.41 -20.21
N PHE A 221 4.72 -19.54 -20.09
CA PHE A 221 5.81 -19.68 -19.11
C PHE A 221 6.97 -18.72 -19.36
N PHE A 222 7.37 -18.54 -20.62
CA PHE A 222 8.37 -17.56 -20.97
C PHE A 222 8.00 -16.16 -20.47
N HIS A 223 6.78 -15.72 -20.69
CA HIS A 223 6.32 -14.41 -20.25
C HIS A 223 6.18 -14.32 -18.73
N LEU A 224 5.65 -15.35 -18.04
CA LEU A 224 5.63 -15.43 -16.57
C LEU A 224 7.03 -15.30 -15.96
N LYS A 225 8.01 -16.02 -16.52
CA LYS A 225 9.41 -15.97 -16.07
C LYS A 225 9.98 -14.55 -16.18
N ASN A 226 9.79 -13.88 -17.31
CA ASN A 226 10.30 -12.52 -17.53
C ASN A 226 9.60 -11.50 -16.61
N GLY A 227 8.29 -11.54 -16.50
CA GLY A 227 7.52 -10.66 -15.59
C GLY A 227 7.96 -10.83 -14.14
N ASN A 228 8.11 -12.08 -13.69
CA ASN A 228 8.57 -12.40 -12.34
C ASN A 228 10.03 -11.98 -12.11
N GLN A 229 10.91 -12.10 -13.11
CA GLN A 229 12.29 -11.63 -13.00
C GLN A 229 12.34 -10.12 -12.77
N ILE A 230 11.60 -9.33 -13.55
CA ILE A 230 11.51 -7.88 -13.35
C ILE A 230 11.02 -7.56 -11.92
N LYS A 231 9.98 -8.24 -11.44
CA LYS A 231 9.47 -8.04 -10.07
C LYS A 231 10.49 -8.43 -9.01
N ARG A 232 11.19 -9.55 -9.19
CA ARG A 232 12.23 -10.02 -8.28
C ARG A 232 13.37 -9.02 -8.15
N ASP A 233 13.86 -8.49 -9.28
CA ASP A 233 14.96 -7.51 -9.30
C ASP A 233 14.58 -6.20 -8.57
N GLN A 234 13.29 -5.84 -8.59
CA GLN A 234 12.77 -4.69 -7.87
C GLN A 234 12.52 -4.92 -6.37
N SER A 235 12.26 -6.18 -5.96
CA SER A 235 11.73 -6.49 -4.62
C SER A 235 12.78 -6.51 -3.51
N LYS A 236 14.08 -6.51 -3.82
CA LYS A 236 15.17 -6.72 -2.83
C LYS A 236 14.93 -7.96 -1.93
N TYR A 237 14.18 -8.94 -2.44
CA TYR A 237 13.86 -10.16 -1.70
C TYR A 237 15.13 -10.99 -1.47
N SER A 238 15.33 -11.46 -0.23
CA SER A 238 16.37 -12.40 0.15
C SER A 238 15.76 -13.47 1.05
N ILE A 239 15.93 -14.74 0.66
CA ILE A 239 15.50 -15.87 1.47
C ILE A 239 16.26 -15.90 2.81
N GLU A 240 17.55 -15.65 2.76
CA GLU A 240 18.41 -15.60 3.95
C GLU A 240 17.93 -14.54 4.96
N ARG A 241 17.49 -13.38 4.48
CA ARG A 241 16.91 -12.35 5.33
C ARG A 241 15.61 -12.84 5.97
N MET A 242 14.76 -13.53 5.21
CA MET A 242 13.50 -14.08 5.72
C MET A 242 13.76 -15.15 6.80
N ASP A 243 14.71 -16.05 6.56
CA ASP A 243 15.10 -17.10 7.53
C ASP A 243 15.67 -16.49 8.81
N ASN A 244 16.52 -15.48 8.69
CA ASN A 244 17.08 -14.76 9.83
C ASN A 244 16.00 -14.03 10.64
N GLU A 245 15.02 -13.40 9.98
CA GLU A 245 13.89 -12.77 10.67
C GLU A 245 13.02 -13.82 11.40
N LEU A 246 12.76 -14.97 10.78
CA LEU A 246 12.00 -16.06 11.41
C LEU A 246 12.76 -16.63 12.61
N GLN A 247 14.06 -16.92 12.46
CA GLN A 247 14.86 -17.42 13.55
C GLN A 247 14.91 -16.44 14.72
N ALA A 248 15.05 -15.13 14.44
CA ALA A 248 15.00 -14.10 15.47
C ALA A 248 13.65 -14.06 16.21
N GLN A 249 12.53 -14.34 15.55
CA GLN A 249 11.23 -14.48 16.21
C GLN A 249 11.19 -15.69 17.13
N ILE A 250 11.68 -16.83 16.68
CA ILE A 250 11.74 -18.07 17.46
C ILE A 250 12.62 -17.87 18.70
N ASP A 251 13.78 -17.25 18.55
CA ASP A 251 14.73 -17.03 19.63
C ASP A 251 14.18 -16.10 20.72
N VAL A 252 13.40 -15.09 20.33
CA VAL A 252 12.82 -14.09 21.26
C VAL A 252 11.52 -14.59 21.87
N CYS A 253 10.61 -15.12 21.07
CA CYS A 253 9.27 -15.53 21.50
C CYS A 253 9.28 -16.96 22.06
N ASN A 254 10.07 -17.19 23.08
CA ASN A 254 10.20 -18.46 23.79
C ASN A 254 9.40 -18.47 25.10
N ASP A 255 9.36 -19.62 25.78
CA ASP A 255 8.65 -19.78 27.05
C ASP A 255 9.08 -18.80 28.13
N GLU A 256 10.37 -18.46 28.19
CA GLU A 256 10.89 -17.51 29.15
C GLU A 256 10.39 -16.10 28.90
N PHE A 257 10.34 -15.68 27.62
CA PHE A 257 9.78 -14.40 27.22
C PHE A 257 8.32 -14.27 27.69
N PHE A 258 7.47 -15.25 27.41
CA PHE A 258 6.06 -15.19 27.78
C PHE A 258 5.81 -15.32 29.30
N LYS A 259 6.67 -16.06 30.04
CA LYS A 259 6.57 -16.17 31.50
C LYS A 259 7.03 -14.91 32.23
N ASN A 260 7.96 -14.17 31.65
CA ASN A 260 8.55 -12.97 32.25
C ASN A 260 7.84 -11.66 31.80
N LEU A 261 6.85 -11.74 30.94
CA LEU A 261 6.01 -10.59 30.62
C LEU A 261 5.19 -10.22 31.86
N ASP A 262 5.50 -9.07 32.46
CA ASP A 262 4.61 -8.45 33.42
C ASP A 262 3.21 -8.26 32.80
N ILE A 263 2.19 -8.31 33.63
CA ILE A 263 0.83 -8.06 33.21
C ILE A 263 0.79 -6.67 32.55
N GLY A 264 0.58 -6.64 31.26
CA GLY A 264 0.53 -5.38 30.50
C GLY A 264 0.30 -5.66 29.04
N GLY A 265 -0.70 -5.00 28.48
CA GLY A 265 -1.21 -5.18 27.11
C GLY A 265 -2.62 -4.62 27.06
N ASN A 266 -3.36 -4.95 26.03
CA ASN A 266 -4.78 -4.57 25.92
C ASN A 266 -5.63 -5.81 26.16
N ASP A 267 -6.46 -5.80 27.19
CA ASP A 267 -7.32 -6.93 27.59
C ASP A 267 -8.56 -7.12 26.69
N THR A 268 -8.72 -6.31 25.67
CA THR A 268 -9.84 -6.39 24.73
C THR A 268 -9.87 -7.74 24.03
N LYS A 269 -11.01 -8.42 24.10
CA LYS A 269 -11.23 -9.73 23.45
C LYS A 269 -11.98 -9.61 22.12
N ASP A 270 -12.10 -8.41 21.58
CA ASP A 270 -12.84 -8.13 20.37
C ASP A 270 -12.17 -8.66 19.10
N PRO A 271 -10.82 -8.60 18.94
CA PRO A 271 -10.18 -9.02 17.70
C PRO A 271 -10.07 -10.54 17.61
N ILE A 272 -10.43 -11.09 16.44
CA ILE A 272 -10.25 -12.47 16.03
C ILE A 272 -9.19 -12.48 14.91
N PHE A 273 -7.97 -12.90 15.24
CA PHE A 273 -6.88 -12.96 14.25
C PHE A 273 -6.96 -14.24 13.41
N ILE A 274 -7.03 -14.07 12.08
CA ILE A 274 -7.00 -15.16 11.11
C ILE A 274 -5.63 -15.15 10.45
N LEU A 275 -4.79 -16.09 10.85
CA LEU A 275 -3.40 -16.23 10.45
C LEU A 275 -3.21 -17.43 9.54
N GLY A 276 -2.13 -17.48 8.78
CA GLY A 276 -1.75 -18.66 8.01
C GLY A 276 -0.98 -18.33 6.74
N LEU A 277 -0.71 -19.35 5.95
CA LEU A 277 -0.07 -19.16 4.65
C LEU A 277 -1.08 -18.61 3.63
N PRO A 278 -0.62 -17.86 2.63
CA PRO A 278 -1.45 -17.48 1.50
C PRO A 278 -2.11 -18.72 0.86
N ARG A 279 -3.36 -18.59 0.44
CA ARG A 279 -4.17 -19.66 -0.16
C ARG A 279 -4.57 -20.81 0.79
N ALA A 280 -4.42 -20.65 2.11
CA ALA A 280 -4.84 -21.64 3.11
C ALA A 280 -6.35 -21.59 3.45
N GLY A 281 -7.15 -20.82 2.72
CA GLY A 281 -8.59 -20.70 2.96
C GLY A 281 -8.98 -19.63 3.98
N SER A 282 -8.06 -18.73 4.34
CA SER A 282 -8.30 -17.65 5.33
C SER A 282 -9.52 -16.78 5.00
N THR A 283 -9.74 -16.45 3.73
CA THR A 283 -10.94 -15.69 3.30
C THR A 283 -12.23 -16.46 3.52
N LEU A 284 -12.23 -17.78 3.30
CA LEU A 284 -13.42 -18.61 3.55
C LEU A 284 -13.74 -18.63 5.04
N ILE A 285 -12.75 -18.82 5.90
CA ILE A 285 -12.92 -18.80 7.36
C ILE A 285 -13.45 -17.43 7.81
N GLU A 286 -12.88 -16.36 7.30
CA GLU A 286 -13.37 -15.00 7.58
C GLU A 286 -14.84 -14.83 7.22
N GLN A 287 -15.25 -15.27 6.02
CA GLN A 287 -16.64 -15.16 5.56
C GLN A 287 -17.58 -16.01 6.41
N ILE A 288 -17.16 -17.18 6.85
CA ILE A 288 -17.94 -18.04 7.76
C ILE A 288 -18.15 -17.30 9.11
N LEU A 289 -17.09 -16.76 9.68
CA LEU A 289 -17.17 -16.01 10.95
C LEU A 289 -18.02 -14.74 10.81
N ALA A 290 -17.79 -13.97 9.76
CA ALA A 290 -18.52 -12.72 9.50
C ALA A 290 -19.99 -12.93 9.12
N SER A 291 -20.43 -14.17 8.84
CA SER A 291 -21.86 -14.48 8.70
C SER A 291 -22.60 -14.50 10.03
N HIS A 292 -21.89 -14.50 11.15
CA HIS A 292 -22.49 -14.46 12.48
C HIS A 292 -22.71 -13.00 12.95
N SER A 293 -23.89 -12.70 13.47
CA SER A 293 -24.29 -11.34 13.89
C SER A 293 -23.43 -10.69 14.99
N MET A 294 -22.59 -11.47 15.67
CA MET A 294 -21.67 -11.01 16.71
C MET A 294 -20.27 -10.68 16.17
N ILE A 295 -20.01 -10.82 14.89
CA ILE A 295 -18.66 -10.70 14.32
C ILE A 295 -18.71 -9.83 13.05
N ASP A 296 -18.00 -8.72 13.08
CA ASP A 296 -17.77 -7.91 11.89
C ASP A 296 -16.60 -8.50 11.07
N GLY A 297 -16.84 -8.77 9.79
CA GLY A 297 -15.78 -9.03 8.82
C GLY A 297 -15.06 -7.73 8.45
N THR A 298 -13.74 -7.73 8.50
CA THR A 298 -12.98 -6.56 8.09
C THR A 298 -12.14 -6.84 6.82
N LEU A 299 -10.91 -6.42 6.81
CA LEU A 299 -10.00 -6.52 5.67
C LEU A 299 -8.69 -7.21 6.12
N GLU A 300 -7.73 -7.29 5.19
CA GLU A 300 -6.33 -7.56 5.55
C GLU A 300 -5.76 -6.32 6.23
N LEU A 301 -5.96 -6.23 7.56
CA LEU A 301 -5.58 -5.05 8.34
C LEU A 301 -4.05 -4.99 8.49
N PRO A 302 -3.39 -3.91 8.07
CA PRO A 302 -1.94 -3.80 8.14
C PRO A 302 -1.43 -3.32 9.50
N ASN A 303 -2.31 -3.12 10.47
CA ASN A 303 -2.01 -2.48 11.75
C ASN A 303 -0.93 -3.20 12.54
N ILE A 304 -0.97 -4.53 12.63
CA ILE A 304 0.09 -5.32 13.29
C ILE A 304 1.43 -5.18 12.55
N LEU A 305 1.41 -5.20 11.21
CA LEU A 305 2.63 -4.98 10.42
C LEU A 305 3.21 -3.58 10.65
N SER A 306 2.35 -2.57 10.79
CA SER A 306 2.75 -1.19 11.09
C SER A 306 3.35 -1.06 12.48
N LEU A 307 2.78 -1.71 13.49
CA LEU A 307 3.35 -1.78 14.84
C LEU A 307 4.71 -2.49 14.85
N ALA A 308 4.83 -3.63 14.18
CA ALA A 308 6.10 -4.33 14.03
C ALA A 308 7.16 -3.46 13.31
N GLN A 309 6.75 -2.70 12.29
CA GLN A 309 7.64 -1.78 11.58
C GLN A 309 8.09 -0.62 12.48
N SER A 310 7.22 -0.06 13.32
CA SER A 310 7.58 0.99 14.27
C SER A 310 8.61 0.51 15.30
N LEU A 311 8.53 -0.75 15.72
CA LEU A 311 9.48 -1.38 16.64
C LEU A 311 10.80 -1.74 15.97
N ARG A 312 10.84 -1.88 14.65
CA ARG A 312 12.09 -2.17 13.95
C ARG A 312 13.12 -1.11 14.21
N GLY A 313 12.74 0.16 14.35
CA GLY A 313 13.66 1.28 14.47
C GLY A 313 14.81 1.07 13.48
N GLY A 314 15.19 1.95 12.68
CA GLY A 314 16.31 1.75 11.75
C GLY A 314 17.07 3.05 11.68
N ASP A 315 18.40 2.96 11.60
CA ASP A 315 19.13 4.11 11.12
C ASP A 315 19.07 4.13 9.58
N ILE A 316 19.25 5.30 9.03
CA ILE A 316 19.32 5.57 7.61
C ILE A 316 20.44 4.80 6.87
N TYR A 317 21.35 4.16 7.60
CA TYR A 317 22.45 3.39 7.07
C TYR A 317 22.11 1.91 6.89
N GLY A 318 20.83 1.53 7.08
CA GLY A 318 20.34 0.19 6.79
C GLY A 318 20.69 -0.85 7.86
N LYS A 319 21.07 -0.42 9.06
CA LYS A 319 21.09 -1.36 10.18
C LYS A 319 19.67 -1.85 10.40
N LEU A 320 19.52 -3.15 10.37
CA LEU A 320 18.28 -3.82 10.74
C LEU A 320 17.88 -3.32 12.12
N GLY A 321 16.68 -2.79 12.22
CA GLY A 321 16.17 -2.39 13.51
C GLY A 321 16.06 -3.58 14.46
N ASN A 322 15.85 -3.32 15.73
CA ASN A 322 15.99 -4.28 16.79
C ASN A 322 14.79 -5.23 16.97
N TYR A 323 13.74 -5.12 16.14
CA TYR A 323 12.60 -6.03 16.19
C TYR A 323 12.99 -7.41 15.61
N PRO A 324 12.67 -8.54 16.27
CA PRO A 324 11.76 -8.69 17.42
C PRO A 324 12.40 -8.48 18.81
N LYS A 325 13.70 -8.32 18.92
CA LYS A 325 14.41 -8.18 20.22
C LYS A 325 13.91 -7.01 21.06
N SER A 326 13.49 -5.93 20.41
CA SER A 326 12.91 -4.74 21.07
C SER A 326 11.64 -5.02 21.85
N MET A 327 10.90 -6.11 21.54
CA MET A 327 9.69 -6.48 22.30
C MET A 327 9.99 -6.73 23.78
N GLY A 328 11.12 -7.36 24.09
CA GLY A 328 11.54 -7.62 25.47
C GLY A 328 11.88 -6.37 26.30
N SER A 329 12.10 -5.23 25.66
CA SER A 329 12.41 -3.95 26.31
C SER A 329 11.20 -3.01 26.42
N LEU A 330 10.03 -3.40 25.91
CA LEU A 330 8.82 -2.59 26.02
C LEU A 330 8.31 -2.55 27.45
N SER A 331 8.04 -1.34 27.96
CA SER A 331 7.34 -1.18 29.23
C SER A 331 5.86 -1.61 29.12
N SER A 332 5.24 -1.87 30.27
CA SER A 332 3.79 -2.16 30.34
C SER A 332 2.96 -1.07 29.65
N ASP A 333 3.26 0.20 29.93
CA ASP A 333 2.55 1.34 29.33
C ASP A 333 2.69 1.37 27.81
N GLN A 334 3.88 1.08 27.27
CA GLN A 334 4.10 1.01 25.83
C GLN A 334 3.28 -0.12 25.19
N ARG A 335 3.19 -1.30 25.82
CA ARG A 335 2.36 -2.41 25.33
C ARG A 335 0.87 -2.06 25.35
N ILE A 336 0.39 -1.44 26.45
CA ILE A 336 -0.98 -0.96 26.57
C ILE A 336 -1.31 0.06 25.47
N ASP A 337 -0.41 1.03 25.24
CA ASP A 337 -0.59 2.05 24.22
C ASP A 337 -0.63 1.47 22.80
N MET A 338 0.22 0.48 22.53
CA MET A 338 0.22 -0.20 21.21
C MET A 338 -1.07 -0.98 20.98
N GLY A 339 -1.54 -1.73 21.97
CA GLY A 339 -2.80 -2.45 21.90
C GLY A 339 -4.00 -1.50 21.77
N ARG A 340 -4.04 -0.41 22.56
CA ARG A 340 -5.07 0.62 22.45
C ARG A 340 -5.06 1.23 21.03
N LYS A 341 -3.91 1.59 20.52
CA LYS A 341 -3.77 2.13 19.16
C LYS A 341 -4.29 1.16 18.09
N PHE A 342 -4.00 -0.14 18.21
CA PHE A 342 -4.56 -1.14 17.30
C PHE A 342 -6.09 -1.13 17.33
N ILE A 343 -6.70 -1.11 18.52
CA ILE A 343 -8.15 -1.09 18.70
C ILE A 343 -8.76 0.18 18.11
N GLU A 344 -8.18 1.36 18.35
CA GLU A 344 -8.65 2.65 17.85
C GLU A 344 -8.50 2.75 16.33
N ASP A 345 -7.32 2.42 15.79
CA ASP A 345 -7.03 2.55 14.36
C ASP A 345 -7.86 1.58 13.49
N THR A 346 -8.29 0.45 14.06
CA THR A 346 -9.14 -0.52 13.35
C THR A 346 -10.64 -0.21 13.43
N GLN A 347 -11.07 0.72 14.30
CA GLN A 347 -12.48 1.04 14.52
C GLN A 347 -13.22 1.45 13.23
N MET A 348 -12.56 2.14 12.32
CA MET A 348 -13.16 2.58 11.06
C MET A 348 -13.56 1.44 10.10
N HIS A 349 -13.04 0.24 10.33
CA HIS A 349 -13.32 -0.95 9.52
C HIS A 349 -14.38 -1.86 10.14
N ARG A 350 -14.92 -1.50 11.29
CA ARG A 350 -15.90 -2.29 12.05
C ARG A 350 -17.31 -1.70 11.92
N GLY A 351 -18.29 -2.56 12.02
CA GLY A 351 -19.68 -2.19 12.22
C GLY A 351 -20.03 -2.07 13.72
N SER A 352 -21.13 -2.68 14.13
CA SER A 352 -21.65 -2.64 15.49
C SER A 352 -21.51 -3.97 16.24
N ALA A 353 -20.92 -4.99 15.66
CA ALA A 353 -20.73 -6.27 16.32
C ALA A 353 -19.69 -6.17 17.45
N PRO A 354 -19.81 -6.97 18.52
CA PRO A 354 -18.89 -6.93 19.65
C PRO A 354 -17.50 -7.48 19.33
N MET A 355 -17.37 -8.26 18.26
CA MET A 355 -16.10 -8.83 17.80
C MET A 355 -15.85 -8.50 16.34
N PHE A 356 -14.60 -8.53 15.91
CA PHE A 356 -14.23 -8.32 14.52
C PHE A 356 -13.05 -9.23 14.11
N THR A 357 -12.95 -9.53 12.82
CA THR A 357 -11.82 -10.28 12.29
C THR A 357 -10.68 -9.35 11.89
N ASP A 358 -9.44 -9.74 12.14
CA ASP A 358 -8.25 -9.26 11.42
C ASP A 358 -7.69 -10.43 10.61
N LYS A 359 -8.04 -10.44 9.31
CA LYS A 359 -7.61 -11.50 8.41
C LYS A 359 -6.40 -11.02 7.62
N MET A 360 -5.25 -10.94 8.29
CA MET A 360 -3.95 -10.72 7.67
C MET A 360 -3.10 -11.99 7.79
N PRO A 361 -3.04 -12.83 6.74
CA PRO A 361 -2.30 -14.09 6.80
C PRO A 361 -0.88 -13.93 7.32
N ASN A 362 -0.15 -12.90 6.89
CA ASN A 362 1.24 -12.63 7.28
C ASN A 362 1.43 -12.29 8.77
N ASN A 363 0.37 -12.05 9.52
CA ASN A 363 0.46 -11.79 10.96
C ASN A 363 0.99 -13.00 11.75
N PHE A 364 1.04 -14.22 11.14
CA PHE A 364 1.72 -15.37 11.77
C PHE A 364 3.17 -15.08 12.15
N ARG A 365 3.83 -14.15 11.45
CA ARG A 365 5.20 -13.72 11.74
C ARG A 365 5.30 -12.81 12.97
N HIS A 366 4.19 -12.38 13.52
CA HIS A 366 4.10 -11.38 14.59
C HIS A 366 3.24 -11.87 15.78
N ILE A 367 3.09 -13.20 15.92
CA ILE A 367 2.29 -13.80 17.00
C ILE A 367 2.74 -13.30 18.37
N GLY A 368 4.06 -13.21 18.62
CA GLY A 368 4.59 -12.71 19.88
C GLY A 368 4.28 -11.23 20.16
N LEU A 369 3.99 -10.44 19.13
CA LEU A 369 3.55 -9.05 19.29
C LEU A 369 2.03 -8.97 19.53
N ILE A 370 1.28 -9.89 18.95
CA ILE A 370 -0.18 -9.98 19.09
C ILE A 370 -0.55 -10.46 20.49
N HIS A 371 0.18 -11.45 21.01
CA HIS A 371 -0.03 -12.04 22.33
C HIS A 371 0.39 -11.10 23.45
#